data_84b8ec3858b070fa52153866545bdbed
#
_entry.id   84b8ec3858b070fa52153866545bdbed
#
_cell.length_a   1.000
_cell.length_b   1.000
_cell.length_c   1.000
_cell.angle_alpha   90.00
_cell.angle_beta   90.00
_cell.angle_gamma   90.00
#
_symmetry.space_group_name_H-M   'P 1'
#
loop_
_entity.id
_entity.type
_entity.pdbx_description
1 polymer ?
#
loop_
_entity_poly.entity_id
_entity_poly.type
_entity_poly.pdbx_seq_one_letter_code
_entity_poly.pdbx_strand_id
1 'polypeptide(L)'
;MKDVNVANFARAESDVAIKRLYDMVGLGNWIHLRAPTPLDQQNVIRMNRDTLYSSVVLDLSEPAIVIMPETNGRYQSLHVINQDHYSFAKTKPGRYGLTQEEVGTRYAYLIVRTFCDADDADDIKATNALQDALQIEGGGSGALNIPDWNIEQMLEARAALNTLAK
;
A
#
# COMPACT_ATOMS: atom_id res chain seq x y z
N MET A 1 -22.98 3.90 10.07
CA MET A 1 -22.47 3.19 8.87
C MET A 1 -22.90 3.92 7.61
N LYS A 2 -22.03 4.00 6.62
CA LYS A 2 -22.30 4.58 5.31
C LYS A 2 -22.61 3.46 4.31
N ASP A 3 -23.70 3.61 3.55
CA ASP A 3 -24.12 2.62 2.57
C ASP A 3 -23.12 2.49 1.42
N VAL A 4 -22.94 1.25 0.95
CA VAL A 4 -22.09 0.90 -0.18
C VAL A 4 -22.95 0.47 -1.37
N ASN A 5 -22.63 0.99 -2.54
CA ASN A 5 -23.21 0.64 -3.82
C ASN A 5 -22.13 0.64 -4.91
N VAL A 6 -22.47 0.30 -6.15
CA VAL A 6 -21.51 0.21 -7.26
C VAL A 6 -20.73 1.52 -7.48
N ALA A 7 -21.35 2.69 -7.26
CA ALA A 7 -20.72 3.99 -7.52
C ALA A 7 -19.63 4.36 -6.49
N ASN A 8 -19.71 3.85 -5.26
CA ASN A 8 -18.74 4.14 -4.20
C ASN A 8 -17.95 2.91 -3.74
N PHE A 9 -18.14 1.77 -4.38
CA PHE A 9 -17.50 0.50 -4.03
C PHE A 9 -15.97 0.59 -3.98
N ALA A 10 -15.34 1.18 -5.01
CA ALA A 10 -13.88 1.31 -5.07
C ALA A 10 -13.35 2.15 -3.88
N ARG A 11 -14.04 3.24 -3.52
CA ARG A 11 -13.72 4.06 -2.36
C ARG A 11 -13.85 3.27 -1.07
N ALA A 12 -14.93 2.51 -0.89
CA ALA A 12 -15.15 1.70 0.31
C ALA A 12 -14.07 0.62 0.48
N GLU A 13 -13.72 -0.08 -0.61
CA GLU A 13 -12.63 -1.08 -0.61
C GLU A 13 -11.28 -0.46 -0.23
N SER A 14 -10.94 0.68 -0.82
CA SER A 14 -9.68 1.38 -0.54
C SER A 14 -9.63 1.87 0.91
N ASP A 15 -10.71 2.47 1.41
CA ASP A 15 -10.79 2.93 2.80
C ASP A 15 -10.67 1.77 3.80
N VAL A 16 -11.27 0.60 3.50
CA VAL A 16 -11.14 -0.60 4.35
C VAL A 16 -9.70 -1.12 4.34
N ALA A 17 -9.02 -1.11 3.18
CA ALA A 17 -7.61 -1.50 3.10
C ALA A 17 -6.70 -0.53 3.88
N ILE A 18 -6.93 0.78 3.73
CA ILE A 18 -6.25 1.84 4.48
C ILE A 18 -6.46 1.64 6.00
N LYS A 19 -7.71 1.39 6.42
CA LYS A 19 -8.03 1.19 7.83
C LYS A 19 -7.32 -0.03 8.41
N ARG A 20 -7.27 -1.14 7.69
CA ARG A 20 -6.57 -2.35 8.16
C ARG A 20 -5.09 -2.08 8.42
N LEU A 21 -4.42 -1.37 7.53
CA LEU A 21 -3.01 -1.03 7.71
C LEU A 21 -2.83 -0.01 8.85
N TYR A 22 -3.71 0.99 8.93
CA TYR A 22 -3.72 1.96 10.03
C TYR A 22 -3.89 1.28 11.40
N ASP A 23 -4.81 0.32 11.52
CA ASP A 23 -5.05 -0.41 12.77
C ASP A 23 -3.83 -1.24 13.22
N MET A 24 -2.94 -1.61 12.28
CA MET A 24 -1.71 -2.35 12.58
C MET A 24 -0.56 -1.44 13.04
N VAL A 25 -0.34 -0.31 12.36
CA VAL A 25 0.89 0.48 12.53
C VAL A 25 0.67 1.98 12.64
N GLY A 26 -0.57 2.49 12.45
CA GLY A 26 -0.87 3.93 12.43
C GLY A 26 -0.48 4.61 11.12
N LEU A 27 -0.57 5.96 11.10
CA LEU A 27 -0.17 6.78 9.95
C LEU A 27 1.34 6.99 9.93
N GLY A 28 1.92 7.07 8.73
CA GLY A 28 3.34 7.39 8.51
C GLY A 28 4.33 6.31 8.94
N ASN A 29 3.86 5.15 9.42
CA ASN A 29 4.72 4.06 9.87
C ASN A 29 4.75 2.93 8.83
N TRP A 30 5.96 2.53 8.45
CA TRP A 30 6.14 1.39 7.55
C TRP A 30 5.85 0.06 8.25
N ILE A 31 5.18 -0.85 7.54
CA ILE A 31 5.18 -2.28 7.83
C ILE A 31 5.91 -3.00 6.70
N HIS A 32 6.75 -3.97 7.04
CA HIS A 32 7.56 -4.70 6.07
C HIS A 32 7.26 -6.19 6.15
N LEU A 33 7.02 -6.81 5.00
CA LEU A 33 7.10 -8.26 4.85
C LEU A 33 8.57 -8.62 4.64
N ARG A 34 9.16 -9.27 5.62
CA ARG A 34 10.61 -9.52 5.72
C ARG A 34 11.09 -10.80 5.07
N ALA A 35 10.16 -11.63 4.63
CA ALA A 35 10.46 -12.88 3.95
C ALA A 35 9.41 -13.15 2.86
N PRO A 36 9.77 -13.93 1.83
CA PRO A 36 8.80 -14.41 0.85
C PRO A 36 7.70 -15.25 1.53
N THR A 37 6.46 -15.11 1.05
CA THR A 37 5.37 -15.92 1.58
C THR A 37 5.66 -17.41 1.40
N PRO A 38 5.52 -18.24 2.44
CA PRO A 38 5.70 -19.69 2.34
C PRO A 38 4.78 -20.31 1.28
N LEU A 39 5.27 -21.35 0.59
CA LEU A 39 4.52 -21.99 -0.48
C LEU A 39 3.22 -22.67 -0.01
N ASP A 40 3.16 -23.05 1.26
CA ASP A 40 2.02 -23.66 1.92
C ASP A 40 1.03 -22.63 2.53
N GLN A 41 1.34 -21.33 2.45
CA GLN A 41 0.53 -20.25 3.01
C GLN A 41 0.08 -19.25 1.95
N GLN A 42 -0.45 -19.74 0.84
CA GLN A 42 -0.88 -18.92 -0.28
C GLN A 42 -2.32 -18.44 -0.10
N ASN A 43 -2.52 -17.13 0.16
CA ASN A 43 -3.85 -16.51 0.27
C ASN A 43 -4.55 -16.26 -1.06
N VAL A 44 -3.80 -16.38 -2.17
CA VAL A 44 -4.27 -16.30 -3.55
C VAL A 44 -3.60 -17.40 -4.36
N ILE A 45 -4.10 -17.69 -5.56
CA ILE A 45 -3.63 -18.80 -6.42
C ILE A 45 -2.11 -18.79 -6.63
N ARG A 46 -1.51 -17.58 -6.75
CA ARG A 46 -0.05 -17.39 -6.83
C ARG A 46 0.31 -16.08 -6.13
N MET A 47 0.91 -16.17 -4.97
CA MET A 47 1.52 -15.00 -4.32
C MET A 47 2.85 -14.68 -4.98
N ASN A 48 3.13 -13.38 -5.09
CA ASN A 48 4.42 -12.91 -5.58
C ASN A 48 5.51 -13.30 -4.57
N ARG A 49 6.59 -13.91 -5.07
CA ARG A 49 7.78 -14.29 -4.29
C ARG A 49 9.05 -13.59 -4.79
N ASP A 50 8.96 -12.81 -5.87
CA ASP A 50 10.10 -12.12 -6.48
C ASP A 50 10.36 -10.75 -5.86
N THR A 51 9.48 -10.28 -4.99
CA THR A 51 9.64 -9.01 -4.29
C THR A 51 9.14 -9.09 -2.85
N LEU A 52 9.82 -8.41 -1.94
CA LEU A 52 9.32 -8.11 -0.60
C LEU A 52 8.57 -6.78 -0.59
N TYR A 53 7.54 -6.71 0.25
CA TYR A 53 6.62 -5.57 0.30
C TYR A 53 6.87 -4.73 1.55
N SER A 54 6.84 -3.42 1.38
CA SER A 54 6.74 -2.44 2.47
C SER A 54 5.53 -1.58 2.23
N SER A 55 4.69 -1.39 3.23
CA SER A 55 3.44 -0.63 3.10
C SER A 55 3.32 0.44 4.17
N VAL A 56 2.68 1.55 3.81
CA VAL A 56 2.40 2.66 4.72
C VAL A 56 1.13 3.39 4.28
N VAL A 57 0.40 3.96 5.24
CA VAL A 57 -0.67 4.93 4.98
C VAL A 57 -0.18 6.32 5.32
N LEU A 58 -0.33 7.27 4.40
CA LEU A 58 -0.05 8.67 4.61
C LEU A 58 -1.34 9.48 4.77
N ASP A 59 -1.35 10.44 5.67
CA ASP A 59 -2.32 11.54 5.71
C ASP A 59 -1.70 12.74 4.98
N LEU A 60 -2.24 13.10 3.83
CA LEU A 60 -1.78 14.21 3.00
C LEU A 60 -2.52 15.51 3.32
N SER A 61 -3.13 15.64 4.51
CA SER A 61 -3.55 16.96 5.02
C SER A 61 -2.36 17.93 5.15
N GLU A 62 -1.16 17.38 5.30
CA GLU A 62 0.13 18.07 5.18
C GLU A 62 0.98 17.34 4.13
N PRO A 63 1.81 18.06 3.34
CA PRO A 63 2.70 17.44 2.37
C PRO A 63 3.64 16.42 3.01
N ALA A 64 3.91 15.32 2.31
CA ALA A 64 4.86 14.29 2.72
C ALA A 64 5.93 14.10 1.66
N ILE A 65 7.12 13.64 2.06
CA ILE A 65 8.20 13.22 1.18
C ILE A 65 8.51 11.76 1.47
N VAL A 66 8.44 10.93 0.43
CA VAL A 66 8.89 9.53 0.49
C VAL A 66 10.30 9.46 -0.07
N ILE A 67 11.23 8.85 0.66
CA ILE A 67 12.62 8.68 0.25
C ILE A 67 12.85 7.22 -0.06
N MET A 68 13.15 6.93 -1.32
CA MET A 68 13.58 5.62 -1.79
C MET A 68 15.11 5.57 -1.84
N PRO A 69 15.74 4.58 -1.16
CA PRO A 69 17.19 4.48 -1.11
C PRO A 69 17.83 4.10 -2.45
N GLU A 70 19.13 4.34 -2.58
CA GLU A 70 19.94 3.80 -3.67
C GLU A 70 19.98 2.27 -3.59
N THR A 71 19.71 1.60 -4.70
CA THR A 71 19.53 0.14 -4.76
C THR A 71 20.68 -0.59 -5.47
N ASN A 72 21.68 0.13 -5.99
CA ASN A 72 22.78 -0.41 -6.79
C ASN A 72 22.29 -1.28 -7.96
N GLY A 73 21.21 -0.85 -8.62
CA GLY A 73 20.62 -1.55 -9.76
C GLY A 73 19.57 -2.61 -9.43
N ARG A 74 19.31 -2.91 -8.14
CA ARG A 74 18.20 -3.77 -7.74
C ARG A 74 16.87 -3.08 -8.05
N TYR A 75 15.92 -3.82 -8.61
CA TYR A 75 14.58 -3.30 -8.85
C TYR A 75 13.88 -2.93 -7.54
N GLN A 76 13.37 -1.71 -7.50
CA GLN A 76 12.48 -1.22 -6.46
C GLN A 76 11.41 -0.33 -7.09
N SER A 77 10.19 -0.41 -6.63
CA SER A 77 9.09 0.44 -7.07
C SER A 77 8.27 0.96 -5.91
N LEU A 78 7.94 2.24 -5.94
CA LEU A 78 6.94 2.88 -5.08
C LEU A 78 5.64 2.98 -5.87
N HIS A 79 4.58 2.35 -5.40
CA HIS A 79 3.23 2.44 -5.91
C HIS A 79 2.39 3.28 -4.95
N VAL A 80 1.84 4.38 -5.42
CA VAL A 80 0.97 5.29 -4.66
C VAL A 80 -0.46 5.07 -5.13
N ILE A 81 -1.35 4.72 -4.21
CA ILE A 81 -2.76 4.40 -4.49
C ILE A 81 -3.61 5.36 -3.64
N ASN A 82 -4.50 6.11 -4.28
CA ASN A 82 -5.40 7.00 -3.58
C ASN A 82 -6.69 6.29 -3.11
N GLN A 83 -7.54 6.98 -2.35
CA GLN A 83 -8.78 6.40 -1.84
C GLN A 83 -9.79 6.06 -2.94
N ASP A 84 -9.72 6.68 -4.12
CA ASP A 84 -10.57 6.36 -5.28
C ASP A 84 -9.99 5.27 -6.17
N HIS A 85 -8.90 4.64 -5.71
CA HIS A 85 -8.17 3.57 -6.37
C HIS A 85 -7.42 3.98 -7.64
N TYR A 86 -7.24 5.29 -7.88
CA TYR A 86 -6.28 5.75 -8.89
C TYR A 86 -4.87 5.61 -8.36
N SER A 87 -3.93 5.32 -9.27
CA SER A 87 -2.57 5.07 -8.85
C SER A 87 -1.52 5.50 -9.86
N PHE A 88 -0.31 5.72 -9.37
CA PHE A 88 0.90 5.90 -10.15
C PHE A 88 2.10 5.23 -9.47
N ALA A 89 3.20 5.06 -10.21
CA ALA A 89 4.39 4.42 -9.67
C ALA A 89 5.67 5.20 -10.00
N LYS A 90 6.68 5.04 -9.14
CA LYS A 90 8.06 5.50 -9.30
C LYS A 90 8.98 4.30 -9.16
N THR A 91 10.01 4.20 -10.00
CA THR A 91 10.89 3.02 -10.04
C THR A 91 12.37 3.36 -9.88
N LYS A 92 12.69 4.61 -9.52
CA LYS A 92 14.08 5.04 -9.32
C LYS A 92 14.29 5.44 -7.85
N PRO A 93 15.50 5.32 -7.33
CA PRO A 93 15.89 5.97 -6.08
C PRO A 93 15.62 7.48 -6.13
N GLY A 94 15.34 8.07 -4.98
CA GLY A 94 15.14 9.51 -4.90
C GLY A 94 14.11 9.95 -3.85
N ARG A 95 13.83 11.25 -3.87
CA ARG A 95 12.89 11.92 -2.98
C ARG A 95 11.63 12.30 -3.77
N TYR A 96 10.48 11.83 -3.32
CA TYR A 96 9.20 12.03 -3.98
C TYR A 96 8.27 12.80 -3.07
N GLY A 97 8.01 14.08 -3.40
CA GLY A 97 6.97 14.86 -2.75
C GLY A 97 5.60 14.33 -3.11
N LEU A 98 4.71 14.26 -2.13
CA LEU A 98 3.32 13.86 -2.29
C LEU A 98 2.44 14.90 -1.60
N THR A 99 1.47 15.44 -2.34
CA THR A 99 0.46 16.35 -1.82
C THR A 99 -0.93 15.78 -2.04
N GLN A 100 -1.91 16.25 -1.27
CA GLN A 100 -3.30 15.85 -1.49
C GLN A 100 -3.79 16.24 -2.89
N GLU A 101 -3.33 17.38 -3.43
CA GLU A 101 -3.70 17.83 -4.78
C GLU A 101 -3.18 16.87 -5.86
N GLU A 102 -1.90 16.47 -5.79
CA GLU A 102 -1.30 15.56 -6.77
C GLU A 102 -1.84 14.13 -6.68
N VAL A 103 -2.09 13.63 -5.47
CA VAL A 103 -2.60 12.28 -5.22
C VAL A 103 -4.11 12.21 -5.43
N GLY A 104 -4.82 13.32 -5.23
CA GLY A 104 -6.26 13.46 -5.45
C GLY A 104 -7.13 13.14 -4.23
N THR A 105 -6.57 12.58 -3.14
CA THR A 105 -7.30 12.30 -1.89
C THR A 105 -6.44 12.55 -0.67
N ARG A 106 -7.09 12.72 0.50
CA ARG A 106 -6.39 12.99 1.76
C ARG A 106 -5.49 11.83 2.18
N TYR A 107 -5.97 10.60 2.09
CA TYR A 107 -5.18 9.43 2.46
C TYR A 107 -4.66 8.73 1.21
N ALA A 108 -3.41 8.25 1.32
CA ALA A 108 -2.77 7.45 0.31
C ALA A 108 -2.23 6.15 0.91
N TYR A 109 -2.48 5.03 0.23
CA TYR A 109 -1.88 3.73 0.54
C TYR A 109 -0.67 3.54 -0.36
N LEU A 110 0.51 3.44 0.23
CA LEU A 110 1.75 3.26 -0.49
C LEU A 110 2.26 1.83 -0.34
N ILE A 111 2.73 1.27 -1.45
CA ILE A 111 3.38 -0.03 -1.47
C ILE A 111 4.74 0.12 -2.14
N VAL A 112 5.81 -0.20 -1.43
CA VAL A 112 7.13 -0.39 -2.03
C VAL A 112 7.38 -1.88 -2.24
N ARG A 113 7.79 -2.24 -3.45
CA ARG A 113 8.21 -3.60 -3.82
C ARG A 113 9.70 -3.57 -4.10
N THR A 114 10.46 -4.40 -3.40
CA THR A 114 11.90 -4.54 -3.60
C THR A 114 12.20 -5.96 -4.06
N PHE A 115 12.89 -6.12 -5.19
CA PHE A 115 13.27 -7.43 -5.72
C PHE A 115 14.02 -8.24 -4.67
N CYS A 116 13.72 -9.53 -4.64
CA CYS A 116 14.30 -10.49 -3.71
C CYS A 116 14.39 -11.85 -4.38
N ASP A 117 15.57 -12.46 -4.35
CA ASP A 117 15.70 -13.89 -4.61
C ASP A 117 15.18 -14.66 -3.39
N ALA A 118 14.04 -15.34 -3.56
CA ALA A 118 13.35 -16.02 -2.46
C ALA A 118 14.13 -17.23 -1.90
N ASP A 119 15.07 -17.74 -2.64
CA ASP A 119 15.85 -18.95 -2.31
C ASP A 119 17.26 -18.61 -1.81
N ASP A 120 17.63 -17.32 -1.77
CA ASP A 120 18.91 -16.81 -1.26
C ASP A 120 18.73 -16.00 0.04
N ALA A 121 19.19 -16.55 1.14
CA ALA A 121 19.10 -15.92 2.48
C ALA A 121 19.91 -14.60 2.58
N ASP A 122 21.02 -14.49 1.90
CA ASP A 122 21.83 -13.25 1.89
C ASP A 122 21.16 -12.18 1.03
N ASP A 123 20.50 -12.55 -0.05
CA ASP A 123 19.71 -11.63 -0.87
C ASP A 123 18.46 -11.12 -0.12
N ILE A 124 17.79 -12.00 0.63
CA ILE A 124 16.67 -11.59 1.53
C ILE A 124 17.17 -10.57 2.56
N LYS A 125 18.34 -10.79 3.16
CA LYS A 125 18.93 -9.86 4.12
C LYS A 125 19.30 -8.51 3.49
N ALA A 126 19.87 -8.53 2.29
CA ALA A 126 20.17 -7.31 1.54
C ALA A 126 18.88 -6.53 1.17
N THR A 127 17.82 -7.24 0.80
CA THR A 127 16.50 -6.65 0.54
C THR A 127 15.90 -6.02 1.81
N ASN A 128 16.03 -6.68 2.96
CA ASN A 128 15.59 -6.14 4.25
C ASN A 128 16.32 -4.86 4.62
N ALA A 129 17.62 -4.76 4.33
CA ALA A 129 18.39 -3.52 4.57
C ALA A 129 17.87 -2.34 3.72
N LEU A 130 17.43 -2.60 2.48
CA LEU A 130 16.78 -1.58 1.64
C LEU A 130 15.40 -1.18 2.16
N GLN A 131 14.65 -2.13 2.73
CA GLN A 131 13.38 -1.80 3.39
C GLN A 131 13.60 -0.90 4.62
N ASP A 132 14.65 -1.17 5.42
CA ASP A 132 15.01 -0.36 6.59
C ASP A 132 15.47 1.06 6.23
N ALA A 133 15.96 1.25 5.01
CA ALA A 133 16.41 2.55 4.49
C ALA A 133 15.27 3.41 3.90
N LEU A 134 14.04 2.90 3.80
CA LEU A 134 12.88 3.69 3.39
C LEU A 134 12.53 4.74 4.46
N GLN A 135 12.33 5.99 4.05
CA GLN A 135 12.03 7.07 4.98
C GLN A 135 10.79 7.87 4.53
N ILE A 136 10.13 8.48 5.48
CA ILE A 136 9.05 9.45 5.27
C ILE A 136 9.38 10.69 6.07
N GLU A 137 9.23 11.85 5.44
CA GLU A 137 9.31 13.16 6.06
C GLU A 137 7.96 13.87 5.90
N GLY A 138 7.46 14.52 6.95
CA GLY A 138 6.18 15.24 6.93
C GLY A 138 4.96 14.31 6.94
N GLY A 139 3.86 14.81 6.39
CA GLY A 139 2.55 14.18 6.46
C GLY A 139 1.78 14.52 7.74
N GLY A 140 0.45 14.42 7.70
CA GLY A 140 -0.41 14.63 8.87
C GLY A 140 -0.27 13.50 9.90
N SER A 141 -0.43 13.84 11.18
CA SER A 141 -0.24 12.93 12.32
C SER A 141 -1.52 12.70 13.15
N GLY A 142 -2.68 13.00 12.60
CA GLY A 142 -3.96 12.84 13.29
C GLY A 142 -4.47 11.41 13.35
N ALA A 143 -5.70 11.24 13.82
CA ALA A 143 -6.40 9.97 13.71
C ALA A 143 -6.96 9.79 12.30
N LEU A 144 -7.02 8.54 11.85
CA LEU A 144 -7.67 8.21 10.57
C LEU A 144 -9.16 8.59 10.63
N ASN A 145 -9.58 9.43 9.69
CA ASN A 145 -10.95 9.91 9.58
C ASN A 145 -11.55 9.48 8.24
N ILE A 146 -12.12 8.29 8.21
CA ILE A 146 -12.82 7.73 7.06
C ILE A 146 -14.24 7.31 7.47
N PRO A 147 -15.19 7.17 6.54
CA PRO A 147 -16.52 6.68 6.84
C PRO A 147 -16.50 5.27 7.46
N ASP A 148 -17.43 5.03 8.35
CA ASP A 148 -17.75 3.66 8.82
C ASP A 148 -18.63 3.00 7.75
N TRP A 149 -18.01 2.25 6.84
CA TRP A 149 -18.64 1.61 5.71
C TRP A 149 -19.48 0.38 6.11
N ASN A 150 -20.61 0.16 5.45
CA ASN A 150 -21.39 -1.05 5.57
C ASN A 150 -20.68 -2.20 4.83
N ILE A 151 -19.99 -3.07 5.60
CA ILE A 151 -19.17 -4.15 5.06
C ILE A 151 -20.03 -5.23 4.38
N GLU A 152 -21.25 -5.49 4.86
CA GLU A 152 -22.16 -6.46 4.25
C GLU A 152 -22.52 -6.02 2.83
N GLN A 153 -22.97 -4.77 2.66
CA GLN A 153 -23.27 -4.20 1.34
C GLN A 153 -22.03 -4.14 0.44
N MET A 154 -20.84 -3.89 0.99
CA MET A 154 -19.59 -3.92 0.23
C MET A 154 -19.31 -5.33 -0.34
N LEU A 155 -19.54 -6.39 0.44
CA LEU A 155 -19.38 -7.77 0.00
C LEU A 155 -20.43 -8.15 -1.07
N GLU A 156 -21.68 -7.70 -0.92
CA GLU A 156 -22.72 -7.88 -1.91
C GLU A 156 -22.38 -7.20 -3.23
N ALA A 157 -21.93 -5.94 -3.18
CA ALA A 157 -21.50 -5.19 -4.37
C ALA A 157 -20.33 -5.90 -5.07
N ARG A 158 -19.34 -6.41 -4.32
CA ARG A 158 -18.22 -7.20 -4.86
C ARG A 158 -18.72 -8.47 -5.57
N ALA A 159 -19.63 -9.21 -4.96
CA ALA A 159 -20.19 -10.42 -5.54
C ALA A 159 -20.96 -10.13 -6.85
N ALA A 160 -21.75 -9.05 -6.88
CA ALA A 160 -22.45 -8.62 -8.07
C ALA A 160 -21.51 -8.21 -9.20
N LEU A 161 -20.47 -7.41 -8.91
CA LEU A 161 -19.46 -6.98 -9.88
C LEU A 161 -18.67 -8.19 -10.43
N ASN A 162 -18.29 -9.15 -9.59
CA ASN A 162 -17.64 -10.38 -10.02
C ASN A 162 -18.52 -11.25 -10.93
N THR A 163 -19.82 -11.20 -10.76
CA THR A 163 -20.78 -11.92 -11.64
C THR A 163 -20.88 -11.25 -13.00
N LEU A 164 -20.87 -9.93 -13.04
CA LEU A 164 -20.92 -9.15 -14.30
C LEU A 164 -19.60 -9.22 -15.09
N ALA A 165 -18.47 -9.50 -14.42
CA ALA A 165 -17.14 -9.57 -15.04
C ALA A 165 -16.80 -10.95 -15.63
N LYS A 166 -17.68 -11.94 -15.54
CA LYS A 166 -17.53 -13.28 -16.12
C LYS A 166 -18.10 -13.33 -17.53
#